data_8ab80e5a4c729d4a598681898cdda8f0
#
_entry.id   8ab80e5a4c729d4a598681898cdda8f0
#
_cell.length_a   1.000
_cell.length_b   1.000
_cell.length_c   1.000
_cell.angle_alpha   90.00
_cell.angle_beta   90.00
_cell.angle_gamma   90.00
#
_symmetry.space_group_name_H-M   'P 1'
#
loop_
_entity.id
_entity.type
_entity.pdbx_description
1 polymer ?
#
loop_
_entity_poly.entity_id
_entity_poly.type
_entity_poly.pdbx_seq_one_letter_code
_entity_poly.pdbx_strand_id
1 'polypeptide(L)'
;IRWNLFAENWDNLRRVRANRTVFLSCLGISWFWFYGSIYFIQLPNYARQVLGGDAGVFTLLLAVFSIGVAVGSLLCERLSGHKVEIGLVPFGSIGMTLFGVDLYFAHRDVALLHDQAVMTLLAQPSTWRVLADLALMAVFSGFYLVPLFALIQSRSARDQVSRVIAANNILNAAFMVLASVLAVVLLNRVGLTIPELLLYTALLNAVVAVYIYTL
;
A
#
# COMPACT_ATOMS: atom_id res chain seq x y z
N ILE A 1 -14.59 33.54 2.74
CA ILE A 1 -13.99 32.31 3.30
C ILE A 1 -15.10 31.64 4.11
N ARG A 2 -15.65 30.53 3.60
CA ARG A 2 -16.64 29.75 4.36
C ARG A 2 -15.92 28.90 5.41
N TRP A 3 -16.10 29.23 6.68
CA TRP A 3 -15.44 28.56 7.82
C TRP A 3 -15.98 27.13 8.11
N ASN A 4 -16.85 26.60 7.27
CA ASN A 4 -17.41 25.25 7.43
C ASN A 4 -16.61 24.24 6.62
N LEU A 5 -15.49 23.79 7.18
CA LEU A 5 -14.58 22.79 6.59
C LEU A 5 -15.32 21.50 6.16
N PHE A 6 -16.34 21.09 6.89
CA PHE A 6 -17.10 19.88 6.55
C PHE A 6 -17.97 20.08 5.29
N ALA A 7 -18.61 21.24 5.14
CA ALA A 7 -19.42 21.54 3.96
C ALA A 7 -18.55 21.67 2.70
N GLU A 8 -17.39 22.32 2.82
CA GLU A 8 -16.46 22.50 1.71
C GLU A 8 -15.86 21.15 1.25
N ASN A 9 -15.52 20.29 2.21
CA ASN A 9 -15.03 18.93 1.92
C ASN A 9 -16.09 18.06 1.26
N TRP A 10 -17.35 18.18 1.69
CA TRP A 10 -18.48 17.47 1.09
C TRP A 10 -18.76 17.94 -0.34
N ASP A 11 -18.71 19.24 -0.60
CA ASP A 11 -18.85 19.81 -1.93
C ASP A 11 -17.71 19.38 -2.87
N ASN A 12 -16.47 19.29 -2.38
CA ASN A 12 -15.33 18.78 -3.13
C ASN A 12 -15.52 17.30 -3.50
N LEU A 13 -15.97 16.48 -2.56
CA LEU A 13 -16.25 15.05 -2.78
C LEU A 13 -17.38 14.85 -3.80
N ARG A 14 -18.43 15.68 -3.73
CA ARG A 14 -19.56 15.64 -4.66
C ARG A 14 -19.15 16.00 -6.09
N ARG A 15 -18.22 16.96 -6.25
CA ARG A 15 -17.64 17.35 -7.54
C ARG A 15 -16.74 16.26 -8.14
N VAL A 16 -15.89 15.64 -7.31
CA VAL A 16 -15.05 14.51 -7.74
C VAL A 16 -15.92 13.35 -8.23
N ARG A 17 -17.06 13.10 -7.58
CA ARG A 17 -18.03 12.07 -7.97
C ARG A 17 -18.69 12.32 -9.32
N ALA A 18 -18.72 13.55 -9.81
CA ALA A 18 -19.28 13.88 -11.12
C ALA A 18 -18.42 13.37 -12.29
N ASN A 19 -17.09 13.21 -12.08
CA ASN A 19 -16.20 12.56 -13.05
C ASN A 19 -15.87 11.14 -12.56
N ARG A 20 -16.55 10.14 -13.15
CA ARG A 20 -16.41 8.72 -12.76
C ARG A 20 -14.95 8.26 -12.76
N THR A 21 -14.18 8.62 -13.78
CA THR A 21 -12.75 8.21 -13.89
C THR A 21 -11.92 8.77 -12.75
N VAL A 22 -12.07 10.07 -12.43
CA VAL A 22 -11.35 10.71 -11.33
C VAL A 22 -11.78 10.11 -9.99
N PHE A 23 -13.07 9.88 -9.79
CA PHE A 23 -13.59 9.29 -8.57
C PHE A 23 -13.06 7.87 -8.33
N LEU A 24 -13.07 7.01 -9.36
CA LEU A 24 -12.54 5.65 -9.27
C LEU A 24 -11.02 5.65 -9.02
N SER A 25 -10.30 6.60 -9.62
CA SER A 25 -8.85 6.76 -9.34
C SER A 25 -8.60 7.17 -7.90
N CYS A 26 -9.41 8.10 -7.34
CA CYS A 26 -9.31 8.47 -5.92
C CYS A 26 -9.60 7.27 -5.01
N LEU A 27 -10.61 6.46 -5.32
CA LEU A 27 -10.91 5.24 -4.56
C LEU A 27 -9.77 4.22 -4.65
N GLY A 28 -9.17 4.03 -5.84
CA GLY A 28 -8.02 3.15 -6.01
C GLY A 28 -6.82 3.61 -5.19
N ILE A 29 -6.51 4.92 -5.19
CA ILE A 29 -5.45 5.50 -4.37
C ILE A 29 -5.77 5.32 -2.87
N SER A 30 -7.01 5.56 -2.46
CA SER A 30 -7.43 5.38 -1.07
C SER A 30 -7.36 3.92 -0.63
N TRP A 31 -7.69 2.98 -1.53
CA TRP A 31 -7.48 1.55 -1.31
C TRP A 31 -5.99 1.22 -1.10
N PHE A 32 -5.10 1.80 -1.90
CA PHE A 32 -3.67 1.64 -1.71
C PHE A 32 -3.22 2.13 -0.32
N TRP A 33 -3.72 3.27 0.14
CA TRP A 33 -3.43 3.78 1.49
C TRP A 33 -4.00 2.90 2.61
N PHE A 34 -5.17 2.29 2.39
CA PHE A 34 -5.70 1.26 3.29
C PHE A 34 -4.75 0.07 3.40
N TYR A 35 -4.39 -0.51 2.26
CA TYR A 35 -3.47 -1.64 2.17
C TYR A 35 -2.11 -1.30 2.79
N GLY A 36 -1.49 -0.24 2.32
CA GLY A 36 -0.14 0.17 2.73
C GLY A 36 -0.07 0.54 4.22
N SER A 37 -1.11 1.15 4.79
CA SER A 37 -1.11 1.51 6.21
C SER A 37 -1.14 0.29 7.13
N ILE A 38 -1.82 -0.80 6.76
CA ILE A 38 -1.77 -2.06 7.53
C ILE A 38 -0.33 -2.59 7.57
N TYR A 39 0.33 -2.68 6.41
CA TYR A 39 1.72 -3.12 6.33
C TYR A 39 2.64 -2.19 7.12
N PHE A 40 2.54 -0.89 6.91
CA PHE A 40 3.41 0.11 7.52
C PHE A 40 3.29 0.15 9.05
N ILE A 41 2.07 0.12 9.59
CA ILE A 41 1.81 0.13 11.04
C ILE A 41 2.31 -1.17 11.69
N GLN A 42 2.23 -2.30 11.00
CA GLN A 42 2.68 -3.58 11.53
C GLN A 42 4.16 -3.87 11.30
N LEU A 43 4.86 -3.09 10.48
CA LEU A 43 6.26 -3.33 10.15
C LEU A 43 7.20 -3.40 11.38
N PRO A 44 7.08 -2.50 12.40
CA PRO A 44 7.86 -2.63 13.63
C PRO A 44 7.57 -3.92 14.40
N ASN A 45 6.30 -4.29 14.50
CA ASN A 45 5.88 -5.51 15.18
C ASN A 45 6.29 -6.76 14.40
N TYR A 46 6.23 -6.72 13.07
CA TYR A 46 6.71 -7.79 12.19
C TYR A 46 8.22 -8.01 12.37
N ALA A 47 9.03 -6.94 12.40
CA ALA A 47 10.46 -7.02 12.66
C ALA A 47 10.76 -7.70 14.00
N ARG A 48 10.06 -7.28 15.08
CA ARG A 48 10.33 -7.78 16.44
C ARG A 48 9.73 -9.16 16.74
N GLN A 49 8.44 -9.34 16.41
CA GLN A 49 7.68 -10.53 16.88
C GLN A 49 7.74 -11.68 15.86
N VAL A 50 7.90 -11.37 14.56
CA VAL A 50 7.90 -12.38 13.50
C VAL A 50 9.32 -12.74 13.08
N LEU A 51 10.21 -11.76 12.94
CA LEU A 51 11.60 -12.00 12.57
C LEU A 51 12.55 -12.05 13.79
N GLY A 52 12.08 -11.73 15.00
CA GLY A 52 12.93 -11.69 16.19
C GLY A 52 14.04 -10.63 16.14
N GLY A 53 13.89 -9.60 15.32
CA GLY A 53 14.91 -8.59 15.07
C GLY A 53 14.86 -7.39 16.02
N ASP A 54 15.98 -6.70 16.10
CA ASP A 54 16.15 -5.43 16.83
C ASP A 54 15.58 -4.22 16.05
N ALA A 55 15.79 -3.01 16.56
CA ALA A 55 15.39 -1.76 15.89
C ALA A 55 16.10 -1.55 14.52
N GLY A 56 17.30 -2.11 14.35
CA GLY A 56 18.04 -2.08 13.09
C GLY A 56 17.33 -2.89 12.01
N VAL A 57 16.75 -4.04 12.37
CA VAL A 57 15.95 -4.88 11.44
C VAL A 57 14.71 -4.11 10.97
N PHE A 58 14.00 -3.43 11.85
CA PHE A 58 12.89 -2.55 11.43
C PHE A 58 13.37 -1.49 10.43
N THR A 59 14.51 -0.84 10.71
CA THR A 59 15.10 0.17 9.81
C THR A 59 15.46 -0.43 8.45
N LEU A 60 16.00 -1.65 8.42
CA LEU A 60 16.28 -2.39 7.19
C LEU A 60 15.01 -2.63 6.38
N LEU A 61 13.95 -3.16 7.00
CA LEU A 61 12.68 -3.42 6.32
C LEU A 61 12.07 -2.12 5.76
N LEU A 62 12.12 -1.03 6.52
CA LEU A 62 11.64 0.27 6.09
C LEU A 62 12.46 0.81 4.90
N ALA A 63 13.78 0.66 4.93
CA ALA A 63 14.66 1.06 3.84
C ALA A 63 14.38 0.25 2.57
N VAL A 64 14.27 -1.08 2.68
CA VAL A 64 13.94 -1.99 1.55
C VAL A 64 12.61 -1.59 0.93
N PHE A 65 11.58 -1.37 1.75
CA PHE A 65 10.27 -0.95 1.28
C PHE A 65 10.33 0.41 0.57
N SER A 66 11.00 1.41 1.16
CA SER A 66 11.09 2.76 0.60
C SER A 66 11.85 2.77 -0.74
N ILE A 67 12.98 2.05 -0.81
CA ILE A 67 13.75 1.89 -2.05
C ILE A 67 12.91 1.18 -3.11
N GLY A 68 12.18 0.13 -2.73
CA GLY A 68 11.28 -0.60 -3.62
C GLY A 68 10.22 0.30 -4.25
N VAL A 69 9.53 1.13 -3.45
CA VAL A 69 8.56 2.11 -3.96
C VAL A 69 9.20 3.11 -4.93
N ALA A 70 10.39 3.63 -4.59
CA ALA A 70 11.10 4.57 -5.45
C ALA A 70 11.48 3.93 -6.80
N VAL A 71 12.04 2.72 -6.77
CA VAL A 71 12.41 1.95 -7.96
C VAL A 71 11.16 1.66 -8.80
N GLY A 72 10.07 1.20 -8.18
CA GLY A 72 8.81 0.91 -8.86
C GLY A 72 8.21 2.13 -9.54
N SER A 73 8.25 3.28 -8.89
CA SER A 73 7.77 4.54 -9.44
C SER A 73 8.59 4.98 -10.66
N LEU A 74 9.93 4.90 -10.59
CA LEU A 74 10.82 5.22 -11.71
C LEU A 74 10.67 4.25 -12.88
N LEU A 75 10.51 2.95 -12.59
CA LEU A 75 10.27 1.93 -13.63
C LEU A 75 8.92 2.15 -14.30
N CYS A 76 7.89 2.50 -13.53
CA CYS A 76 6.57 2.81 -14.06
C CYS A 76 6.64 3.97 -15.07
N GLU A 77 7.32 5.06 -14.71
CA GLU A 77 7.50 6.21 -15.60
C GLU A 77 8.22 5.83 -16.91
N ARG A 78 9.29 5.03 -16.82
CA ARG A 78 10.04 4.56 -17.99
C ARG A 78 9.22 3.64 -18.89
N LEU A 79 8.52 2.66 -18.31
CA LEU A 79 7.72 1.67 -19.04
C LEU A 79 6.50 2.30 -19.69
N SER A 80 5.91 3.32 -19.07
CA SER A 80 4.77 4.05 -19.64
C SER A 80 5.17 5.03 -20.75
N GLY A 81 6.46 5.23 -21.01
CA GLY A 81 6.96 6.20 -21.99
C GLY A 81 6.44 7.61 -21.74
N HIS A 82 6.33 8.01 -20.47
CA HIS A 82 5.76 9.29 -20.00
C HIS A 82 4.28 9.47 -20.37
N LYS A 83 3.55 8.39 -20.66
CA LYS A 83 2.10 8.40 -20.91
C LYS A 83 1.35 7.77 -19.73
N VAL A 84 0.06 8.08 -19.64
CA VAL A 84 -0.80 7.46 -18.62
C VAL A 84 -1.20 6.05 -19.08
N GLU A 85 -0.47 5.04 -18.63
CA GLU A 85 -0.74 3.63 -18.93
C GLU A 85 -1.56 2.98 -17.81
N ILE A 86 -2.88 2.95 -18.00
CA ILE A 86 -3.82 2.38 -17.01
C ILE A 86 -3.59 0.87 -16.83
N GLY A 87 -3.10 0.18 -17.86
CA GLY A 87 -2.79 -1.25 -17.81
C GLY A 87 -1.74 -1.65 -16.76
N LEU A 88 -0.93 -0.69 -16.27
CA LEU A 88 0.03 -0.95 -15.20
C LEU A 88 -0.61 -1.06 -13.81
N VAL A 89 -1.80 -0.47 -13.60
CA VAL A 89 -2.52 -0.54 -12.31
C VAL A 89 -2.85 -2.00 -11.94
N PRO A 90 -3.48 -2.76 -12.81
CA PRO A 90 -3.72 -4.18 -12.60
C PRO A 90 -2.44 -4.98 -12.36
N PHE A 91 -1.43 -4.74 -13.17
CA PHE A 91 -0.13 -5.38 -13.01
C PHE A 91 0.47 -5.10 -11.63
N GLY A 92 0.42 -3.84 -11.17
CA GLY A 92 0.80 -3.45 -9.81
C GLY A 92 0.00 -4.19 -8.74
N SER A 93 -1.32 -4.25 -8.88
CA SER A 93 -2.19 -4.93 -7.91
C SER A 93 -1.92 -6.45 -7.82
N ILE A 94 -1.69 -7.11 -8.96
CA ILE A 94 -1.36 -8.54 -8.99
C ILE A 94 -0.04 -8.78 -8.27
N GLY A 95 0.99 -7.97 -8.54
CA GLY A 95 2.29 -8.11 -7.87
C GLY A 95 2.21 -7.87 -6.36
N MET A 96 1.48 -6.83 -5.93
CA MET A 96 1.23 -6.58 -4.50
C MET A 96 0.57 -7.77 -3.83
N THR A 97 -0.42 -8.39 -4.48
CA THR A 97 -1.09 -9.59 -3.97
C THR A 97 -0.14 -10.77 -3.90
N LEU A 98 0.57 -11.06 -4.99
CA LEU A 98 1.44 -12.23 -5.11
C LEU A 98 2.52 -12.21 -4.03
N PHE A 99 3.27 -11.13 -3.93
CA PHE A 99 4.36 -10.99 -2.96
C PHE A 99 3.86 -10.79 -1.53
N GLY A 100 2.68 -10.16 -1.35
CA GLY A 100 2.02 -10.10 -0.04
C GLY A 100 1.58 -11.47 0.47
N VAL A 101 1.12 -12.36 -0.41
CA VAL A 101 0.80 -13.75 -0.07
C VAL A 101 2.08 -14.57 0.16
N ASP A 102 3.12 -14.41 -0.69
CA ASP A 102 4.37 -15.15 -0.52
C ASP A 102 5.08 -14.77 0.78
N LEU A 103 5.03 -13.52 1.18
CA LEU A 103 5.55 -13.02 2.46
C LEU A 103 5.00 -13.80 3.68
N TYR A 104 3.73 -14.24 3.62
CA TYR A 104 3.15 -15.11 4.65
C TYR A 104 3.82 -16.48 4.73
N PHE A 105 4.27 -17.04 3.62
CA PHE A 105 4.98 -18.31 3.62
C PHE A 105 6.46 -18.14 3.94
N ALA A 106 7.08 -17.05 3.44
CA ALA A 106 8.50 -16.78 3.60
C ALA A 106 8.91 -16.61 5.09
N HIS A 107 8.08 -16.03 5.94
CA HIS A 107 8.43 -15.82 7.35
C HIS A 107 8.57 -17.13 8.14
N ARG A 108 7.91 -18.21 7.71
CA ARG A 108 7.92 -19.49 8.43
C ARG A 108 9.29 -20.18 8.42
N ASP A 109 10.10 -19.86 7.44
CA ASP A 109 11.43 -20.45 7.26
C ASP A 109 12.52 -19.66 7.99
N VAL A 110 12.20 -18.50 8.59
CA VAL A 110 13.13 -17.66 9.34
C VAL A 110 13.26 -18.17 10.77
N ALA A 111 14.49 -18.44 11.22
CA ALA A 111 14.74 -18.87 12.58
C ALA A 111 14.45 -17.74 13.58
N LEU A 112 13.52 -17.98 14.51
CA LEU A 112 13.15 -17.05 15.58
C LEU A 112 14.24 -17.06 16.67
N LEU A 113 15.22 -16.19 16.52
CA LEU A 113 16.15 -15.84 17.58
C LEU A 113 15.73 -14.51 18.18
N HIS A 114 15.91 -14.29 19.48
CA HIS A 114 15.51 -13.06 20.13
C HIS A 114 16.56 -11.97 19.93
N ASP A 115 16.12 -10.76 19.61
CA ASP A 115 16.90 -9.52 19.51
C ASP A 115 18.08 -9.62 18.52
N GLN A 116 17.80 -10.21 17.34
CA GLN A 116 18.77 -10.40 16.27
C GLN A 116 19.21 -9.07 15.68
N ALA A 117 20.51 -8.85 15.60
CA ALA A 117 21.07 -7.76 14.81
C ALA A 117 20.90 -8.03 13.30
N VAL A 118 20.90 -6.95 12.52
CA VAL A 118 20.75 -6.99 11.05
C VAL A 118 21.67 -8.00 10.38
N MET A 119 22.97 -8.05 10.78
CA MET A 119 23.95 -8.95 10.16
C MET A 119 23.65 -10.42 10.45
N THR A 120 23.17 -10.75 11.64
CA THR A 120 22.74 -12.09 12.01
C THR A 120 21.53 -12.53 11.20
N LEU A 121 20.58 -11.64 11.00
CA LEU A 121 19.40 -11.89 10.19
C LEU A 121 19.78 -12.10 8.72
N LEU A 122 20.64 -11.26 8.15
CA LEU A 122 21.09 -11.36 6.76
C LEU A 122 21.96 -12.61 6.47
N ALA A 123 22.56 -13.19 7.51
CA ALA A 123 23.28 -14.47 7.39
C ALA A 123 22.35 -15.67 7.17
N GLN A 124 21.04 -15.53 7.43
CA GLN A 124 20.06 -16.57 7.20
C GLN A 124 19.54 -16.50 5.75
N PRO A 125 19.67 -17.57 4.93
CA PRO A 125 19.18 -17.56 3.55
C PRO A 125 17.69 -17.30 3.41
N SER A 126 16.89 -17.76 4.37
CA SER A 126 15.42 -17.56 4.41
C SER A 126 15.01 -16.09 4.52
N THR A 127 15.81 -15.26 5.16
CA THR A 127 15.58 -13.82 5.27
C THR A 127 15.54 -13.12 3.91
N TRP A 128 16.36 -13.56 2.98
CA TRP A 128 16.42 -12.94 1.66
C TRP A 128 15.11 -13.08 0.88
N ARG A 129 14.35 -14.17 1.10
CA ARG A 129 13.01 -14.32 0.53
C ARG A 129 12.06 -13.26 1.11
N VAL A 130 12.04 -13.07 2.42
CA VAL A 130 11.24 -12.04 3.08
C VAL A 130 11.57 -10.63 2.56
N LEU A 131 12.88 -10.33 2.43
CA LEU A 131 13.33 -9.03 1.91
C LEU A 131 12.96 -8.86 0.43
N ALA A 132 13.08 -9.92 -0.38
CA ALA A 132 12.70 -9.90 -1.79
C ALA A 132 11.18 -9.67 -1.96
N ASP A 133 10.34 -10.37 -1.19
CA ASP A 133 8.89 -10.20 -1.22
C ASP A 133 8.50 -8.78 -0.84
N LEU A 134 9.09 -8.24 0.23
CA LEU A 134 8.83 -6.87 0.67
C LEU A 134 9.27 -5.84 -0.39
N ALA A 135 10.47 -6.04 -0.98
CA ALA A 135 10.99 -5.17 -2.03
C ALA A 135 10.12 -5.22 -3.29
N LEU A 136 9.77 -6.42 -3.76
CA LEU A 136 8.95 -6.59 -4.96
C LEU A 136 7.53 -6.09 -4.76
N MET A 137 6.90 -6.38 -3.62
CA MET A 137 5.61 -5.78 -3.26
C MET A 137 5.67 -4.24 -3.31
N ALA A 138 6.74 -3.65 -2.80
CA ALA A 138 6.95 -2.20 -2.84
C ALA A 138 7.17 -1.67 -4.26
N VAL A 139 7.91 -2.38 -5.10
CA VAL A 139 8.08 -2.05 -6.53
C VAL A 139 6.73 -2.05 -7.25
N PHE A 140 5.93 -3.10 -7.05
CA PHE A 140 4.60 -3.21 -7.66
C PHE A 140 3.62 -2.15 -7.14
N SER A 141 3.80 -1.66 -5.92
CA SER A 141 3.03 -0.54 -5.39
C SER A 141 3.26 0.75 -6.19
N GLY A 142 4.47 0.97 -6.72
CA GLY A 142 4.78 2.06 -7.63
C GLY A 142 4.01 1.94 -8.95
N PHE A 143 3.94 0.74 -9.55
CA PHE A 143 3.13 0.49 -10.76
C PHE A 143 1.63 0.69 -10.53
N TYR A 144 1.15 0.46 -9.32
CA TYR A 144 -0.25 0.70 -8.97
C TYR A 144 -0.56 2.19 -8.79
N LEU A 145 0.27 2.89 -8.04
CA LEU A 145 -0.04 4.24 -7.54
C LEU A 145 0.22 5.34 -8.59
N VAL A 146 1.35 5.25 -9.31
CA VAL A 146 1.80 6.30 -10.24
C VAL A 146 0.78 6.57 -11.36
N PRO A 147 0.23 5.55 -12.07
CA PRO A 147 -0.74 5.80 -13.13
C PRO A 147 -2.05 6.40 -12.60
N LEU A 148 -2.48 6.04 -11.39
CA LEU A 148 -3.70 6.59 -10.78
C LEU A 148 -3.55 8.07 -10.47
N PHE A 149 -2.40 8.52 -9.94
CA PHE A 149 -2.12 9.94 -9.73
C PHE A 149 -2.02 10.70 -11.05
N ALA A 150 -1.36 10.13 -12.06
CA ALA A 150 -1.27 10.71 -13.39
C ALA A 150 -2.67 10.86 -14.02
N LEU A 151 -3.55 9.88 -13.81
CA LEU A 151 -4.93 9.92 -14.28
C LEU A 151 -5.75 11.03 -13.62
N ILE A 152 -5.64 11.20 -12.30
CA ILE A 152 -6.28 12.31 -11.59
C ILE A 152 -5.82 13.65 -12.17
N GLN A 153 -4.51 13.83 -12.38
CA GLN A 153 -3.96 15.09 -12.87
C GLN A 153 -4.37 15.39 -14.31
N SER A 154 -4.37 14.36 -15.19
CA SER A 154 -4.70 14.53 -16.61
C SER A 154 -6.20 14.67 -16.87
N ARG A 155 -7.07 14.10 -16.04
CA ARG A 155 -8.53 14.09 -16.22
C ARG A 155 -9.26 15.13 -15.40
N SER A 156 -8.56 15.87 -14.55
CA SER A 156 -9.13 16.99 -13.78
C SER A 156 -8.89 18.31 -14.54
N ALA A 157 -9.88 19.21 -14.52
CA ALA A 157 -9.71 20.57 -15.02
C ALA A 157 -8.63 21.29 -14.20
N ARG A 158 -7.79 22.09 -14.86
CA ARG A 158 -6.62 22.75 -14.24
C ARG A 158 -6.96 23.57 -12.98
N ASP A 159 -8.11 24.22 -12.97
CA ASP A 159 -8.63 25.01 -11.86
C ASP A 159 -9.18 24.15 -10.70
N GLN A 160 -9.36 22.85 -10.91
CA GLN A 160 -9.96 21.92 -9.94
C GLN A 160 -8.96 20.89 -9.38
N VAL A 161 -7.78 20.73 -9.97
CA VAL A 161 -6.79 19.72 -9.56
C VAL A 161 -6.49 19.79 -8.06
N SER A 162 -6.27 20.99 -7.52
CA SER A 162 -5.97 21.17 -6.09
C SER A 162 -7.12 20.68 -5.19
N ARG A 163 -8.37 20.90 -5.61
CA ARG A 163 -9.55 20.46 -4.86
C ARG A 163 -9.74 18.95 -4.93
N VAL A 164 -9.46 18.36 -6.09
CA VAL A 164 -9.48 16.91 -6.27
C VAL A 164 -8.41 16.24 -5.41
N ILE A 165 -7.19 16.78 -5.37
CA ILE A 165 -6.13 16.28 -4.51
C ILE A 165 -6.52 16.41 -3.02
N ALA A 166 -7.12 17.52 -2.62
CA ALA A 166 -7.61 17.69 -1.25
C ALA A 166 -8.68 16.65 -0.89
N ALA A 167 -9.66 16.41 -1.78
CA ALA A 167 -10.68 15.39 -1.59
C ALA A 167 -10.07 13.98 -1.53
N ASN A 168 -9.09 13.68 -2.40
CA ASN A 168 -8.36 12.42 -2.38
C ASN A 168 -7.63 12.21 -1.05
N ASN A 169 -6.97 13.23 -0.50
CA ASN A 169 -6.28 13.12 0.78
C ASN A 169 -7.23 12.86 1.95
N ILE A 170 -8.44 13.41 1.92
CA ILE A 170 -9.48 13.14 2.92
C ILE A 170 -9.94 11.67 2.82
N LEU A 171 -10.18 11.18 1.61
CA LEU A 171 -10.51 9.76 1.40
C LEU A 171 -9.38 8.85 1.87
N ASN A 172 -8.12 9.18 1.54
CA ASN A 172 -6.96 8.43 1.99
C ASN A 172 -6.91 8.36 3.52
N ALA A 173 -7.07 9.49 4.21
CA ALA A 173 -7.10 9.53 5.68
C ALA A 173 -8.23 8.67 6.26
N ALA A 174 -9.43 8.72 5.68
CA ALA A 174 -10.56 7.88 6.09
C ALA A 174 -10.26 6.38 5.94
N PHE A 175 -9.65 5.98 4.81
CA PHE A 175 -9.25 4.60 4.55
C PHE A 175 -8.13 4.14 5.49
N MET A 176 -7.16 5.01 5.80
CA MET A 176 -6.11 4.71 6.78
C MET A 176 -6.66 4.51 8.19
N VAL A 177 -7.61 5.36 8.62
CA VAL A 177 -8.30 5.19 9.91
C VAL A 177 -9.08 3.88 9.93
N LEU A 178 -9.82 3.57 8.87
CA LEU A 178 -10.56 2.30 8.75
C LEU A 178 -9.61 1.09 8.82
N ALA A 179 -8.48 1.15 8.12
CA ALA A 179 -7.44 0.12 8.15
C ALA A 179 -6.89 -0.09 9.56
N SER A 180 -6.60 1.01 10.27
CA SER A 180 -6.08 0.96 11.65
C SER A 180 -7.09 0.34 12.62
N VAL A 181 -8.36 0.74 12.53
CA VAL A 181 -9.44 0.17 13.36
C VAL A 181 -9.62 -1.31 13.06
N LEU A 182 -9.65 -1.68 11.77
CA LEU A 182 -9.78 -3.07 11.35
C LEU A 182 -8.61 -3.92 11.85
N ALA A 183 -7.36 -3.43 11.72
CA ALA A 183 -6.18 -4.12 12.21
C ALA A 183 -6.25 -4.37 13.72
N VAL A 184 -6.65 -3.36 14.51
CA VAL A 184 -6.82 -3.49 15.97
C VAL A 184 -7.89 -4.55 16.31
N VAL A 185 -9.03 -4.52 15.61
CA VAL A 185 -10.11 -5.51 15.84
C VAL A 185 -9.65 -6.91 15.47
N LEU A 186 -9.02 -7.09 14.32
CA LEU A 186 -8.58 -8.42 13.85
C LEU A 186 -7.49 -9.01 14.75
N LEU A 187 -6.52 -8.19 15.19
CA LEU A 187 -5.46 -8.66 16.06
C LEU A 187 -5.97 -8.93 17.50
N ASN A 188 -6.77 -8.03 18.10
CA ASN A 188 -7.09 -8.10 19.52
C ASN A 188 -8.41 -8.83 19.82
N ARG A 189 -9.39 -8.84 18.89
CA ARG A 189 -10.69 -9.48 19.11
C ARG A 189 -10.82 -10.81 18.40
N VAL A 190 -10.32 -10.90 17.17
CA VAL A 190 -10.34 -12.15 16.40
C VAL A 190 -9.13 -13.02 16.74
N GLY A 191 -8.03 -12.42 17.21
CA GLY A 191 -6.81 -13.13 17.61
C GLY A 191 -5.91 -13.52 16.44
N LEU A 192 -5.99 -12.81 15.31
CA LEU A 192 -5.09 -13.04 14.19
C LEU A 192 -3.65 -12.70 14.57
N THR A 193 -2.72 -13.45 14.04
CA THR A 193 -1.29 -13.10 14.05
C THR A 193 -0.98 -12.02 13.03
N ILE A 194 0.16 -11.34 13.20
CA ILE A 194 0.59 -10.30 12.25
C ILE A 194 0.71 -10.85 10.82
N PRO A 195 1.37 -12.01 10.57
CA PRO A 195 1.43 -12.59 9.23
C PRO A 195 0.06 -12.91 8.63
N GLU A 196 -0.89 -13.40 9.43
CA GLU A 196 -2.26 -13.66 8.99
C GLU A 196 -2.98 -12.38 8.61
N LEU A 197 -2.83 -11.30 9.39
CA LEU A 197 -3.39 -9.99 9.05
C LEU A 197 -2.85 -9.49 7.70
N LEU A 198 -1.54 -9.61 7.46
CA LEU A 198 -0.92 -9.22 6.20
C LEU A 198 -1.41 -10.08 5.04
N LEU A 199 -1.54 -11.40 5.25
CA LEU A 199 -2.11 -12.33 4.26
C LEU A 199 -3.54 -11.96 3.88
N TYR A 200 -4.43 -11.77 4.87
CA TYR A 200 -5.82 -11.39 4.58
C TYR A 200 -5.91 -10.04 3.87
N THR A 201 -5.02 -9.11 4.18
CA THR A 201 -4.93 -7.83 3.46
C THR A 201 -4.51 -8.03 2.01
N ALA A 202 -3.55 -8.92 1.73
CA ALA A 202 -3.14 -9.27 0.38
C ALA A 202 -4.26 -9.98 -0.41
N LEU A 203 -4.98 -10.90 0.21
CA LEU A 203 -6.13 -11.58 -0.40
C LEU A 203 -7.28 -10.62 -0.68
N LEU A 204 -7.54 -9.68 0.23
CA LEU A 204 -8.55 -8.64 0.03
C LEU A 204 -8.17 -7.73 -1.15
N ASN A 205 -6.87 -7.45 -1.34
CA ASN A 205 -6.39 -6.73 -2.51
C ASN A 205 -6.69 -7.47 -3.82
N ALA A 206 -6.58 -8.81 -3.84
CA ALA A 206 -6.97 -9.61 -5.01
C ALA A 206 -8.46 -9.45 -5.34
N VAL A 207 -9.33 -9.48 -4.31
CA VAL A 207 -10.78 -9.29 -4.50
C VAL A 207 -11.09 -7.91 -5.07
N VAL A 208 -10.45 -6.86 -4.53
CA VAL A 208 -10.62 -5.49 -5.02
C VAL A 208 -10.09 -5.34 -6.44
N ALA A 209 -8.96 -5.98 -6.78
CA ALA A 209 -8.42 -6.00 -8.13
C ALA A 209 -9.43 -6.61 -9.11
N VAL A 210 -9.97 -7.79 -8.81
CA VAL A 210 -11.00 -8.44 -9.64
C VAL A 210 -12.22 -7.54 -9.83
N TYR A 211 -12.70 -6.91 -8.74
CA TYR A 211 -13.84 -6.00 -8.82
C TYR A 211 -13.56 -4.79 -9.75
N ILE A 212 -12.38 -4.19 -9.65
CA ILE A 212 -11.99 -3.06 -10.52
C ILE A 212 -11.92 -3.49 -11.99
N TYR A 213 -11.53 -4.74 -12.27
CA TYR A 213 -11.50 -5.28 -13.65
C TYR A 213 -12.87 -5.54 -14.26
N THR A 214 -13.90 -5.74 -13.43
CA THR A 214 -15.27 -6.00 -13.90
C THR A 214 -16.08 -4.72 -14.13
N LEU A 215 -15.54 -3.54 -13.77
CA LEU A 215 -16.16 -2.21 -13.94
C LEU A 215 -15.70 -1.50 -15.20
#